data_c224f5223bd6aa2a6028d2d77803d19e
#
_entry.id   c224f5223bd6aa2a6028d2d77803d19e
#
_cell.length_a   1.000
_cell.length_b   1.000
_cell.length_c   1.000
_cell.angle_alpha   90.00
_cell.angle_beta   90.00
_cell.angle_gamma   90.00
#
_symmetry.space_group_name_H-M   'P 1'
#
loop_
_entity.id
_entity.type
_entity.pdbx_description
1 polymer ?
#
loop_
_entity_poly.entity_id
_entity_poly.type
_entity_poly.pdbx_seq_one_letter_code
_entity_poly.pdbx_strand_id
1 'polypeptide(L)'
;MFSHKATSFLVKSKDGFTEAIDYICDIELEDKDLLCLHLSCHGNEDGLAFGKDFINWGQLGTCLMGFISESRFRNKYILVISACGANDQNLTKKLSRLDKNLRNKIAPPSYVFVYDETEVPWKDALLSWTILYHQLSNLKSLDKDEVQLILGNIKSGHFGKLMYFRWDFGTQKYMRFRPQDKSKDAEV
;
A
#
# COMPACT_ATOMS: atom_id res chain seq x y z
N MET A 1 0.69 -16.92 -18.77
CA MET A 1 -0.14 -15.71 -18.87
C MET A 1 -0.71 -15.47 -17.48
N PHE A 2 -0.30 -14.42 -16.76
CA PHE A 2 -0.86 -14.12 -15.44
C PHE A 2 -2.26 -13.54 -15.65
N SER A 3 -3.27 -14.18 -15.07
CA SER A 3 -4.64 -13.67 -15.10
C SER A 3 -4.79 -12.71 -13.92
N HIS A 4 -4.89 -11.41 -14.20
CA HIS A 4 -5.21 -10.43 -13.16
C HIS A 4 -6.73 -10.36 -13.00
N LYS A 5 -7.20 -10.61 -11.78
CA LYS A 5 -8.59 -10.36 -11.42
C LYS A 5 -8.65 -9.05 -10.66
N ALA A 6 -9.57 -8.18 -11.01
CA ALA A 6 -9.84 -6.94 -10.29
C ALA A 6 -11.29 -6.92 -9.84
N THR A 7 -11.51 -6.60 -8.56
CA THR A 7 -12.83 -6.36 -8.00
C THR A 7 -12.81 -4.95 -7.41
N SER A 8 -13.84 -4.16 -7.67
CA SER A 8 -13.96 -2.80 -7.15
C SER A 8 -15.19 -2.66 -6.27
N PHE A 9 -15.04 -1.90 -5.17
CA PHE A 9 -16.09 -1.58 -4.22
C PHE A 9 -16.27 -0.08 -4.16
N LEU A 10 -17.51 0.40 -4.32
CA LEU A 10 -17.84 1.80 -4.07
C LEU A 10 -18.21 1.95 -2.59
N VAL A 11 -17.25 2.32 -1.78
CA VAL A 11 -17.40 2.47 -0.32
C VAL A 11 -17.86 3.91 0.01
N LYS A 12 -18.98 4.04 0.72
CA LYS A 12 -19.57 5.34 1.10
C LYS A 12 -19.66 5.56 2.62
N SER A 13 -19.17 4.61 3.41
CA SER A 13 -19.19 4.66 4.87
C SER A 13 -18.12 3.76 5.46
N LYS A 14 -17.82 3.93 6.75
CA LYS A 14 -16.95 3.04 7.50
C LYS A 14 -17.47 1.60 7.54
N ASP A 15 -18.77 1.42 7.72
CA ASP A 15 -19.38 0.10 7.78
C ASP A 15 -19.26 -0.61 6.41
N GLY A 16 -19.55 0.08 5.31
CA GLY A 16 -19.34 -0.45 3.97
C GLY A 16 -17.87 -0.77 3.67
N PHE A 17 -16.91 -0.04 4.28
CA PHE A 17 -15.50 -0.41 4.19
C PHE A 17 -15.21 -1.72 4.94
N THR A 18 -15.76 -1.89 6.13
CA THR A 18 -15.61 -3.12 6.91
C THR A 18 -16.20 -4.32 6.16
N GLU A 19 -17.41 -4.19 5.61
CA GLU A 19 -18.04 -5.23 4.78
C GLU A 19 -17.18 -5.62 3.56
N ALA A 20 -16.55 -4.63 2.90
CA ALA A 20 -15.65 -4.91 1.79
C ALA A 20 -14.40 -5.66 2.25
N ILE A 21 -13.84 -5.33 3.42
CA ILE A 21 -12.71 -6.05 4.00
C ILE A 21 -13.10 -7.48 4.37
N ASP A 22 -14.26 -7.69 4.98
CA ASP A 22 -14.76 -9.04 5.32
C ASP A 22 -14.93 -9.90 4.06
N TYR A 23 -15.49 -9.32 2.98
CA TYR A 23 -15.55 -10.01 1.69
C TYR A 23 -14.17 -10.42 1.16
N ILE A 24 -13.17 -9.52 1.28
CA ILE A 24 -11.80 -9.82 0.85
C ILE A 24 -11.18 -10.92 1.72
N CYS A 25 -11.53 -10.97 3.00
CA CYS A 25 -11.08 -12.04 3.89
C CYS A 25 -11.57 -13.42 3.47
N ASP A 26 -12.66 -13.52 2.72
CA ASP A 26 -13.20 -14.80 2.23
C ASP A 26 -12.57 -15.24 0.88
N ILE A 27 -11.79 -14.38 0.23
CA ILE A 27 -11.14 -14.72 -1.04
C ILE A 27 -10.06 -15.78 -0.80
N GLU A 28 -10.13 -16.86 -1.58
CA GLU A 28 -9.07 -17.86 -1.64
C GLU A 28 -7.92 -17.36 -2.52
N LEU A 29 -6.68 -17.46 -2.01
CA LEU A 29 -5.45 -17.17 -2.74
C LEU A 29 -4.62 -18.43 -2.88
N GLU A 30 -4.16 -18.69 -4.11
CA GLU A 30 -3.13 -19.70 -4.36
C GLU A 30 -1.75 -19.23 -3.83
N ASP A 31 -0.80 -20.14 -3.73
CA ASP A 31 0.53 -19.83 -3.19
C ASP A 31 1.29 -18.77 -3.99
N LYS A 32 1.07 -18.72 -5.29
CA LYS A 32 1.68 -17.75 -6.21
C LYS A 32 0.95 -16.41 -6.29
N ASP A 33 -0.25 -16.31 -5.73
CA ASP A 33 -1.08 -15.12 -5.85
C ASP A 33 -0.59 -14.00 -4.93
N LEU A 34 -0.71 -12.79 -5.42
CA LEU A 34 -0.44 -11.56 -4.67
C LEU A 34 -1.73 -10.73 -4.65
N LEU A 35 -2.19 -10.38 -3.47
CA LEU A 35 -3.32 -9.49 -3.29
C LEU A 35 -2.86 -8.04 -3.23
N CYS A 36 -3.47 -7.18 -4.03
CA CYS A 36 -3.26 -5.75 -3.97
C CYS A 36 -4.56 -5.06 -3.51
N LEU A 37 -4.55 -4.54 -2.29
CA LEU A 37 -5.64 -3.71 -1.77
C LEU A 37 -5.34 -2.25 -2.10
N HIS A 38 -6.14 -1.65 -2.99
CA HIS A 38 -5.99 -0.25 -3.39
C HIS A 38 -7.12 0.60 -2.81
N LEU A 39 -6.77 1.54 -1.93
CA LEU A 39 -7.67 2.53 -1.36
C LEU A 39 -7.51 3.84 -2.12
N SER A 40 -8.51 4.22 -2.93
CA SER A 40 -8.55 5.46 -3.69
C SER A 40 -9.68 6.35 -3.17
N CYS A 41 -9.33 7.43 -2.48
CA CYS A 41 -10.29 8.31 -1.82
C CYS A 41 -9.67 9.69 -1.51
N HIS A 42 -10.47 10.61 -0.99
CA HIS A 42 -9.93 11.80 -0.36
C HIS A 42 -9.26 11.47 0.97
N GLY A 43 -8.26 12.27 1.35
CA GLY A 43 -7.56 12.10 2.61
C GLY A 43 -6.79 13.36 2.99
N ASN A 44 -6.21 13.30 4.18
CA ASN A 44 -5.27 14.29 4.71
C ASN A 44 -4.27 13.58 5.65
N GLU A 45 -3.46 14.35 6.37
CA GLU A 45 -2.48 13.85 7.34
C GLU A 45 -3.08 13.00 8.48
N ASP A 46 -4.37 13.20 8.79
CA ASP A 46 -5.06 12.52 9.88
C ASP A 46 -5.73 11.20 9.46
N GLY A 47 -6.12 11.05 8.17
CA GLY A 47 -6.80 9.85 7.70
C GLY A 47 -7.45 9.94 6.33
N LEU A 48 -8.47 9.12 6.11
CA LEU A 48 -9.16 8.91 4.86
C LEU A 48 -10.65 9.21 4.96
N ALA A 49 -11.24 9.76 3.88
CA ALA A 49 -12.67 10.02 3.79
C ALA A 49 -13.38 8.93 2.96
N PHE A 50 -14.36 8.28 3.54
CA PHE A 50 -15.26 7.31 2.90
C PHE A 50 -16.67 7.87 2.84
N GLY A 51 -16.97 8.58 1.76
CA GLY A 51 -18.25 9.28 1.61
C GLY A 51 -18.43 10.33 2.69
N LYS A 52 -19.37 10.10 3.62
CA LYS A 52 -19.66 11.00 4.75
C LYS A 52 -18.80 10.75 6.00
N ASP A 53 -18.11 9.63 6.06
CA ASP A 53 -17.33 9.21 7.22
C ASP A 53 -15.86 9.56 7.02
N PHE A 54 -15.20 10.01 8.09
CA PHE A 54 -13.77 10.19 8.14
C PHE A 54 -13.17 9.15 9.10
N ILE A 55 -12.17 8.42 8.63
CA ILE A 55 -11.50 7.35 9.36
C ILE A 55 -10.04 7.75 9.57
N ASN A 56 -9.64 7.99 10.80
CA ASN A 56 -8.24 8.27 11.09
C ASN A 56 -7.37 7.01 10.91
N TRP A 57 -6.04 7.20 10.80
CA TRP A 57 -5.09 6.09 10.57
C TRP A 57 -5.17 4.96 11.60
N GLY A 58 -5.58 5.27 12.84
CA GLY A 58 -5.80 4.26 13.87
C GLY A 58 -7.05 3.42 13.65
N GLN A 59 -8.13 4.08 13.27
CA GLN A 59 -9.38 3.42 12.93
C GLN A 59 -9.22 2.59 11.66
N LEU A 60 -8.47 3.08 10.65
CA LEU A 60 -8.14 2.28 9.47
C LEU A 60 -7.39 1.00 9.86
N GLY A 61 -6.38 1.12 10.74
CA GLY A 61 -5.68 -0.06 11.27
C GLY A 61 -6.62 -1.04 11.96
N THR A 62 -7.60 -0.56 12.72
CA THR A 62 -8.62 -1.40 13.36
C THR A 62 -9.52 -2.10 12.34
N CYS A 63 -10.00 -1.39 11.32
CA CYS A 63 -10.80 -1.99 10.25
C CYS A 63 -10.03 -3.06 9.47
N LEU A 64 -8.71 -2.88 9.31
CA LEU A 64 -7.85 -3.86 8.63
C LEU A 64 -7.43 -5.04 9.52
N MET A 65 -7.70 -5.02 10.85
CA MET A 65 -7.21 -6.06 11.78
C MET A 65 -7.71 -7.45 11.41
N GLY A 66 -8.96 -7.62 11.02
CA GLY A 66 -9.48 -8.91 10.55
C GLY A 66 -8.60 -9.47 9.44
N PHE A 67 -8.35 -8.65 8.44
CA PHE A 67 -7.56 -8.99 7.28
C PHE A 67 -6.07 -9.27 7.60
N ILE A 68 -5.41 -8.38 8.36
CA ILE A 68 -3.99 -8.55 8.69
C ILE A 68 -3.72 -9.62 9.76
N SER A 69 -4.77 -10.14 10.41
CA SER A 69 -4.65 -11.28 11.33
C SER A 69 -4.70 -12.63 10.61
N GLU A 70 -5.11 -12.65 9.35
CA GLU A 70 -5.18 -13.86 8.53
C GLU A 70 -3.78 -14.31 8.08
N SER A 71 -3.29 -15.42 8.65
CA SER A 71 -1.96 -15.94 8.35
C SER A 71 -1.77 -16.34 6.88
N ARG A 72 -2.84 -16.67 6.16
CA ARG A 72 -2.85 -17.03 4.75
C ARG A 72 -2.44 -15.88 3.82
N PHE A 73 -2.59 -14.62 4.26
CA PHE A 73 -2.14 -13.44 3.52
C PHE A 73 -0.68 -13.06 3.80
N ARG A 74 0.00 -13.77 4.69
CA ARG A 74 1.39 -13.46 5.04
C ARG A 74 2.29 -13.46 3.80
N ASN A 75 2.99 -12.36 3.57
CA ASN A 75 3.85 -12.11 2.40
C ASN A 75 3.12 -12.07 1.06
N LYS A 76 1.81 -12.06 1.06
CA LYS A 76 0.99 -12.17 -0.15
C LYS A 76 0.21 -10.91 -0.47
N TYR A 77 0.35 -9.81 0.30
CA TYR A 77 -0.41 -8.63 -0.02
C TYR A 77 0.32 -7.30 0.07
N ILE A 78 -0.13 -6.40 -0.77
CA ILE A 78 0.31 -5.02 -0.91
C ILE A 78 -0.87 -4.12 -0.54
N LEU A 79 -0.60 -3.05 0.19
CA LEU A 79 -1.55 -1.96 0.40
C LEU A 79 -1.12 -0.74 -0.41
N VAL A 80 -2.03 -0.19 -1.17
CA VAL A 80 -1.86 1.07 -1.89
C VAL A 80 -2.83 2.09 -1.32
N ILE A 81 -2.33 3.27 -0.93
CA ILE A 81 -3.15 4.35 -0.44
C ILE A 81 -3.00 5.55 -1.39
N SER A 82 -3.99 5.70 -2.27
CA SER A 82 -4.10 6.79 -3.22
C SER A 82 -4.97 7.90 -2.63
N ALA A 83 -4.38 8.71 -1.75
CA ALA A 83 -5.06 9.80 -1.06
C ALA A 83 -4.07 10.92 -0.72
N CYS A 84 -4.57 12.16 -0.66
CA CYS A 84 -3.79 13.30 -0.18
C CYS A 84 -3.35 13.09 1.27
N GLY A 85 -2.17 13.55 1.65
CA GLY A 85 -1.62 13.44 3.00
C GLY A 85 -1.21 12.04 3.44
N ALA A 86 -1.32 11.02 2.56
CA ALA A 86 -0.98 9.64 2.89
C ALA A 86 0.53 9.41 3.13
N ASN A 87 1.40 10.34 2.72
CA ASN A 87 2.84 10.27 2.97
C ASN A 87 3.20 10.36 4.46
N ASP A 88 2.37 11.00 5.27
CA ASP A 88 2.52 11.11 6.72
C ASP A 88 1.62 10.14 7.51
N GLN A 89 0.99 9.19 6.82
CA GLN A 89 0.11 8.22 7.44
C GLN A 89 0.78 7.51 8.63
N ASN A 90 0.02 7.32 9.70
CA ASN A 90 0.51 6.73 10.93
C ASN A 90 0.23 5.22 11.04
N LEU A 91 -0.41 4.60 10.04
CA LEU A 91 -0.74 3.17 10.03
C LEU A 91 0.50 2.30 10.23
N THR A 92 1.53 2.53 9.41
CA THR A 92 2.79 1.76 9.48
C THR A 92 3.52 1.97 10.82
N LYS A 93 3.48 3.18 11.37
CA LYS A 93 4.03 3.48 12.69
C LYS A 93 3.26 2.74 13.79
N LYS A 94 1.93 2.68 13.70
CA LYS A 94 1.08 1.97 14.67
C LYS A 94 1.32 0.47 14.60
N LEU A 95 1.35 -0.13 13.42
CA LEU A 95 1.65 -1.55 13.26
C LEU A 95 3.06 -1.91 13.77
N SER A 96 4.05 -1.03 13.54
CA SER A 96 5.41 -1.21 14.04
C SER A 96 5.55 -1.07 15.57
N ARG A 97 4.58 -0.43 16.24
CA ARG A 97 4.57 -0.21 17.70
C ARG A 97 3.72 -1.20 18.48
N LEU A 98 3.03 -2.12 17.78
CA LEU A 98 2.29 -3.17 18.46
C LEU A 98 3.21 -3.98 19.38
N ASP A 99 2.65 -4.52 20.44
CA ASP A 99 3.34 -5.49 21.29
C ASP A 99 3.92 -6.65 20.48
N LYS A 100 5.07 -7.17 20.90
CA LYS A 100 5.76 -8.26 20.18
C LYS A 100 4.87 -9.49 19.97
N ASN A 101 4.05 -9.85 20.96
CA ASN A 101 3.16 -10.99 20.87
C ASN A 101 2.06 -10.77 19.82
N LEU A 102 1.52 -9.55 19.73
CA LEU A 102 0.56 -9.18 18.68
C LEU A 102 1.22 -9.16 17.31
N ARG A 103 2.42 -8.58 17.18
CA ARG A 103 3.16 -8.55 15.91
C ARG A 103 3.45 -9.93 15.34
N ASN A 104 3.72 -10.90 16.18
CA ASN A 104 3.94 -12.28 15.77
C ASN A 104 2.66 -12.95 15.22
N LYS A 105 1.49 -12.45 15.58
CA LYS A 105 0.18 -13.00 15.18
C LYS A 105 -0.39 -12.34 13.93
N ILE A 106 0.17 -11.21 13.50
CA ILE A 106 -0.33 -10.49 12.33
C ILE A 106 0.48 -10.78 11.07
N ALA A 107 -0.16 -10.60 9.91
CA ALA A 107 0.44 -10.63 8.59
C ALA A 107 0.28 -9.26 7.93
N PRO A 108 1.08 -8.24 8.33
CA PRO A 108 0.94 -6.90 7.78
C PRO A 108 1.31 -6.87 6.29
N PRO A 109 0.83 -5.86 5.52
CA PRO A 109 1.23 -5.69 4.13
C PRO A 109 2.75 -5.74 3.96
N SER A 110 3.23 -6.53 3.00
CA SER A 110 4.67 -6.57 2.68
C SER A 110 5.17 -5.20 2.23
N TYR A 111 4.31 -4.49 1.47
CA TYR A 111 4.54 -3.13 1.01
C TYR A 111 3.31 -2.26 1.22
N VAL A 112 3.53 -1.01 1.63
CA VAL A 112 2.52 0.05 1.64
C VAL A 112 3.01 1.15 0.72
N PHE A 113 2.37 1.31 -0.44
CA PHE A 113 2.69 2.35 -1.41
C PHE A 113 1.82 3.58 -1.17
N VAL A 114 2.42 4.75 -1.25
CA VAL A 114 1.75 6.05 -1.12
C VAL A 114 2.44 7.06 -2.03
N TYR A 115 1.83 8.24 -2.22
CA TYR A 115 2.54 9.39 -2.77
C TYR A 115 3.47 10.02 -1.74
N ASP A 116 4.62 10.56 -2.19
CA ASP A 116 5.54 11.37 -1.36
C ASP A 116 5.18 12.88 -1.44
N GLU A 117 3.95 13.18 -1.84
CA GLU A 117 3.42 14.55 -1.98
C GLU A 117 2.13 14.67 -1.16
N THR A 118 1.92 15.86 -0.60
CA THR A 118 0.73 16.12 0.24
C THR A 118 -0.54 16.19 -0.61
N GLU A 119 -0.45 16.78 -1.79
CA GLU A 119 -1.55 16.90 -2.73
C GLU A 119 -1.19 16.20 -4.04
N VAL A 120 -2.12 15.42 -4.55
CA VAL A 120 -1.92 14.61 -5.76
C VAL A 120 -3.10 14.80 -6.71
N PRO A 121 -2.89 15.36 -7.89
CA PRO A 121 -3.93 15.44 -8.92
C PRO A 121 -4.38 14.05 -9.37
N TRP A 122 -5.67 13.86 -9.54
CA TRP A 122 -6.24 12.56 -9.95
C TRP A 122 -5.64 12.00 -11.24
N LYS A 123 -5.34 12.88 -12.21
CA LYS A 123 -4.72 12.47 -13.49
C LYS A 123 -3.33 11.86 -13.28
N ASP A 124 -2.53 12.44 -12.39
CA ASP A 124 -1.18 11.98 -12.10
C ASP A 124 -1.24 10.69 -11.27
N ALA A 125 -2.22 10.61 -10.35
CA ALA A 125 -2.51 9.40 -9.62
C ALA A 125 -2.83 8.22 -10.55
N LEU A 126 -3.76 8.40 -11.49
CA LEU A 126 -4.15 7.35 -12.44
C LEU A 126 -2.94 6.82 -13.23
N LEU A 127 -2.11 7.72 -13.77
CA LEU A 127 -0.92 7.35 -14.53
C LEU A 127 0.10 6.60 -13.68
N SER A 128 0.45 7.14 -12.52
CA SER A 128 1.45 6.53 -11.64
C SER A 128 1.05 5.13 -11.22
N TRP A 129 -0.20 4.93 -10.78
CA TRP A 129 -0.68 3.62 -10.36
C TRP A 129 -0.79 2.63 -11.52
N THR A 130 -1.22 3.08 -12.69
CA THR A 130 -1.26 2.23 -13.89
C THR A 130 0.13 1.73 -14.25
N ILE A 131 1.13 2.61 -14.26
CA ILE A 131 2.52 2.24 -14.55
C ILE A 131 3.06 1.31 -13.46
N LEU A 132 2.81 1.63 -12.17
CA LEU A 132 3.23 0.78 -11.07
C LEU A 132 2.69 -0.64 -11.22
N TYR A 133 1.38 -0.79 -11.43
CA TYR A 133 0.77 -2.13 -11.57
C TYR A 133 1.27 -2.87 -12.79
N HIS A 134 1.41 -2.18 -13.92
CA HIS A 134 1.98 -2.78 -15.11
C HIS A 134 3.39 -3.31 -14.87
N GLN A 135 4.24 -2.54 -14.19
CA GLN A 135 5.61 -2.96 -13.89
C GLN A 135 5.65 -4.09 -12.85
N LEU A 136 4.88 -3.96 -11.76
CA LEU A 136 4.81 -5.00 -10.72
C LEU A 136 4.32 -6.34 -11.28
N SER A 137 3.39 -6.32 -12.23
CA SER A 137 2.85 -7.54 -12.86
C SER A 137 3.87 -8.31 -13.69
N ASN A 138 4.97 -7.67 -14.07
CA ASN A 138 6.06 -8.29 -14.83
C ASN A 138 7.18 -8.82 -13.93
N LEU A 139 7.14 -8.55 -12.62
CA LEU A 139 8.15 -9.02 -11.68
C LEU A 139 7.97 -10.50 -11.34
N LYS A 140 9.08 -11.19 -11.18
CA LYS A 140 9.09 -12.56 -10.65
C LYS A 140 9.02 -12.60 -9.12
N SER A 141 9.50 -11.56 -8.48
CA SER A 141 9.50 -11.37 -7.03
C SER A 141 9.37 -9.89 -6.68
N LEU A 142 8.87 -9.60 -5.48
CA LEU A 142 8.80 -8.24 -4.96
C LEU A 142 10.04 -7.96 -4.09
N ASP A 143 11.22 -7.91 -4.72
CA ASP A 143 12.41 -7.50 -3.98
C ASP A 143 12.58 -5.97 -3.93
N LYS A 144 13.47 -5.54 -3.04
CA LYS A 144 13.66 -4.12 -2.76
C LYS A 144 14.20 -3.37 -3.98
N ASP A 145 15.16 -3.96 -4.69
CA ASP A 145 15.91 -3.26 -5.73
C ASP A 145 15.07 -3.12 -7.00
N GLU A 146 14.28 -4.15 -7.33
CA GLU A 146 13.31 -4.09 -8.43
C GLU A 146 12.22 -3.04 -8.15
N VAL A 147 11.65 -2.99 -6.95
CA VAL A 147 10.67 -1.98 -6.57
C VAL A 147 11.26 -0.57 -6.63
N GLN A 148 12.51 -0.38 -6.17
CA GLN A 148 13.22 0.90 -6.26
C GLN A 148 13.43 1.35 -7.71
N LEU A 149 13.79 0.42 -8.58
CA LEU A 149 13.97 0.70 -10.01
C LEU A 149 12.65 1.17 -10.65
N ILE A 150 11.54 0.48 -10.36
CA ILE A 150 10.21 0.86 -10.84
C ILE A 150 9.85 2.29 -10.40
N LEU A 151 9.98 2.58 -9.11
CA LEU A 151 9.66 3.91 -8.59
C LEU A 151 10.59 4.99 -9.17
N GLY A 152 11.85 4.68 -9.38
CA GLY A 152 12.81 5.55 -10.06
C GLY A 152 12.41 5.87 -11.50
N ASN A 153 11.91 4.89 -12.23
CA ASN A 153 11.42 5.08 -13.60
C ASN A 153 10.14 5.94 -13.63
N ILE A 154 9.20 5.72 -12.72
CA ILE A 154 7.99 6.54 -12.58
C ILE A 154 8.38 8.01 -12.31
N LYS A 155 9.28 8.25 -11.35
CA LYS A 155 9.77 9.59 -11.02
C LYS A 155 10.48 10.26 -12.20
N SER A 156 11.37 9.53 -12.88
CA SER A 156 12.13 10.06 -14.03
C SER A 156 11.23 10.38 -15.23
N GLY A 157 10.13 9.66 -15.39
CA GLY A 157 9.09 9.95 -16.40
C GLY A 157 8.14 11.08 -16.04
N HIS A 158 8.35 11.75 -14.91
CA HIS A 158 7.47 12.81 -14.38
C HIS A 158 6.02 12.36 -14.13
N PHE A 159 5.82 11.08 -13.83
CA PHE A 159 4.50 10.51 -13.53
C PHE A 159 4.14 10.56 -12.04
N GLY A 160 4.77 11.43 -11.27
CA GLY A 160 4.56 11.57 -9.83
C GLY A 160 5.70 10.99 -8.99
N LYS A 161 5.61 11.20 -7.69
CA LYS A 161 6.61 10.74 -6.72
C LYS A 161 5.99 9.71 -5.79
N LEU A 162 6.12 8.44 -6.14
CA LEU A 162 5.70 7.35 -5.27
C LEU A 162 6.81 7.02 -4.28
N MET A 163 6.42 6.66 -3.07
CA MET A 163 7.27 6.05 -2.08
C MET A 163 6.60 4.82 -1.49
N TYR A 164 7.35 4.01 -0.74
CA TYR A 164 6.78 2.86 -0.06
C TYR A 164 7.37 2.64 1.33
N PHE A 165 6.61 1.92 2.12
CA PHE A 165 7.07 1.31 3.36
C PHE A 165 7.12 -0.19 3.15
N ARG A 166 8.23 -0.83 3.50
CA ARG A 166 8.40 -2.28 3.44
C ARG A 166 8.46 -2.85 4.85
N TRP A 167 7.72 -3.92 5.07
CA TRP A 167 7.82 -4.67 6.31
C TRP A 167 9.13 -5.44 6.38
N ASP A 168 9.88 -5.23 7.44
CA ASP A 168 11.10 -5.96 7.73
C ASP A 168 10.79 -7.07 8.75
N PHE A 169 10.91 -8.32 8.33
CA PHE A 169 10.57 -9.47 9.17
C PHE A 169 11.57 -9.68 10.31
N GLY A 170 12.83 -9.28 10.15
CA GLY A 170 13.86 -9.40 11.19
C GLY A 170 13.61 -8.45 12.36
N THR A 171 13.32 -7.19 12.04
CA THR A 171 13.06 -6.15 13.06
C THR A 171 11.58 -6.04 13.42
N GLN A 172 10.68 -6.65 12.64
CA GLN A 172 9.21 -6.53 12.77
C GLN A 172 8.76 -5.05 12.75
N LYS A 173 9.30 -4.27 11.81
CA LYS A 173 9.00 -2.85 11.63
C LYS A 173 8.91 -2.51 10.15
N TYR A 174 8.19 -1.43 9.85
CA TYR A 174 8.23 -0.83 8.53
C TYR A 174 9.46 0.05 8.35
N MET A 175 10.15 -0.16 7.23
CA MET A 175 11.22 0.69 6.74
C MET A 175 10.68 1.55 5.60
N ARG A 176 10.96 2.86 5.65
CA ARG A 176 10.52 3.84 4.63
C ARG A 176 11.57 3.94 3.52
N PHE A 177 11.10 3.94 2.27
CA PHE A 177 11.94 4.08 1.09
C PHE A 177 11.36 5.12 0.13
N ARG A 178 12.23 5.95 -0.41
CA ARG A 178 11.96 6.93 -1.47
C ARG A 178 12.80 6.61 -2.70
N PRO A 179 12.30 6.89 -3.92
CA PRO A 179 13.12 6.74 -5.12
C PRO A 179 14.36 7.64 -5.03
N GLN A 180 15.52 7.09 -5.32
CA GLN A 180 16.77 7.85 -5.38
C GLN A 180 16.76 8.76 -6.60
N ASP A 181 17.36 9.95 -6.48
CA ASP A 181 17.63 10.81 -7.62
C ASP A 181 18.86 10.29 -8.35
N LYS A 182 18.68 9.76 -9.57
CA LYS A 182 19.80 9.32 -10.43
C LYS A 182 20.74 10.48 -10.86
N SER A 183 20.42 11.72 -10.50
CA SER A 183 21.15 12.91 -10.95
C SER A 183 22.49 13.15 -10.22
N LYS A 184 22.89 12.33 -9.26
CA LYS A 184 24.15 12.52 -8.51
C LYS A 184 25.29 11.61 -8.91
N ASP A 185 25.05 10.58 -9.73
CA ASP A 185 26.11 9.62 -10.10
C ASP A 185 26.55 9.75 -11.57
N ALA A 186 26.14 10.80 -12.28
CA ALA A 186 26.49 11.04 -13.69
C ALA A 186 27.57 12.14 -13.90
N GLU A 187 28.22 12.60 -12.82
CA GLU A 187 29.39 13.48 -12.90
C GLU A 187 30.59 12.80 -12.25
N VAL A 188 31.18 11.83 -12.97
CA VAL A 188 32.57 11.39 -12.79
C VAL A 188 33.19 11.13 -14.16
#